data_4894b75520af614866ae748f8497fd4c
#
_entry.id   4894b75520af614866ae748f8497fd4c
#
_cell.length_a   1.000
_cell.length_b   1.000
_cell.length_c   1.000
_cell.angle_alpha   90.00
_cell.angle_beta   90.00
_cell.angle_gamma   90.00
#
_symmetry.space_group_name_H-M   'P 1'
#
loop_
_entity.id
_entity.type
_entity.pdbx_description
1 polymer ?
#
loop_
_entity_poly.entity_id
_entity_poly.type
_entity_poly.pdbx_seq_one_letter_code
_entity_poly.pdbx_strand_id
1 'polypeptide(L)'
;IVKENFENSMEILKGFNKHILHAFTARVYAQKKYGITDLDVLDAIENHTVGKPAMTMYEKIIFLSDYIEPNRTYDSCVKVRELAKENLDLAVFTAINDSIMFYENLNDNIPQIAYQAREYYKQVLEEQ
;
A
#
# COMPACT_ATOMS: atom_id res chain seq x y z
N ILE A 1 -18.91 -7.95 11.59
CA ILE A 1 -18.26 -6.62 11.64
C ILE A 1 -17.74 -6.23 10.27
N VAL A 2 -16.81 -7.01 9.73
CA VAL A 2 -16.23 -6.73 8.42
C VAL A 2 -17.30 -6.81 7.34
N LYS A 3 -18.12 -7.83 7.39
CA LYS A 3 -19.18 -8.04 6.39
C LYS A 3 -20.14 -6.86 6.29
N GLU A 4 -20.55 -6.32 7.43
CA GLU A 4 -21.47 -5.17 7.46
C GLU A 4 -20.89 -3.95 6.76
N ASN A 5 -19.58 -3.73 6.89
CA ASN A 5 -18.90 -2.60 6.29
C ASN A 5 -18.49 -2.86 4.85
N PHE A 6 -18.48 -4.11 4.42
CA PHE A 6 -18.02 -4.52 3.09
C PHE A 6 -19.13 -4.77 2.10
N GLU A 7 -20.38 -4.96 2.55
CA GLU A 7 -21.44 -5.38 1.63
C GLU A 7 -21.51 -4.54 0.35
N ASN A 8 -21.38 -3.22 0.48
CA ASN A 8 -21.40 -2.32 -0.66
C ASN A 8 -20.06 -2.25 -1.39
N SER A 9 -18.98 -2.66 -0.74
CA SER A 9 -17.62 -2.58 -1.27
C SER A 9 -17.15 -3.89 -1.88
N MET A 10 -17.76 -5.02 -1.51
CA MET A 10 -17.33 -6.34 -1.97
C MET A 10 -17.33 -6.48 -3.49
N GLU A 11 -18.33 -5.90 -4.14
CA GLU A 11 -18.40 -5.93 -5.61
C GLU A 11 -17.22 -5.18 -6.22
N ILE A 12 -16.83 -4.05 -5.64
CA ILE A 12 -15.71 -3.24 -6.10
C ILE A 12 -14.39 -3.96 -5.88
N LEU A 13 -14.28 -4.67 -4.75
CA LEU A 13 -13.05 -5.35 -4.34
C LEU A 13 -12.95 -6.78 -4.87
N LYS A 14 -13.99 -7.26 -5.52
CA LYS A 14 -14.05 -8.62 -6.05
C LYS A 14 -12.90 -8.88 -7.03
N GLY A 15 -12.21 -9.98 -6.83
CA GLY A 15 -11.10 -10.36 -7.70
C GLY A 15 -9.74 -9.79 -7.31
N PHE A 16 -9.69 -8.89 -6.32
CA PHE A 16 -8.42 -8.40 -5.82
C PHE A 16 -7.71 -9.48 -5.00
N ASN A 17 -6.38 -9.39 -4.98
CA ASN A 17 -5.53 -10.31 -4.24
C ASN A 17 -5.86 -10.25 -2.74
N LYS A 18 -5.69 -11.38 -2.03
CA LYS A 18 -5.95 -11.46 -0.60
C LYS A 18 -5.13 -10.45 0.22
N HIS A 19 -3.90 -10.19 -0.19
CA HIS A 19 -3.05 -9.21 0.52
C HIS A 19 -3.61 -7.81 0.41
N ILE A 20 -4.18 -7.47 -0.74
CA ILE A 20 -4.81 -6.17 -0.96
C ILE A 20 -6.07 -6.05 -0.10
N LEU A 21 -6.91 -7.09 -0.13
CA LEU A 21 -8.13 -7.13 0.69
C LEU A 21 -7.83 -7.11 2.18
N HIS A 22 -6.73 -7.74 2.58
CA HIS A 22 -6.32 -7.80 3.98
C HIS A 22 -6.12 -6.40 4.58
N ALA A 23 -5.49 -5.51 3.85
CA ALA A 23 -5.24 -4.15 4.34
C ALA A 23 -6.56 -3.40 4.58
N PHE A 24 -7.50 -3.51 3.66
CA PHE A 24 -8.81 -2.89 3.80
C PHE A 24 -9.57 -3.49 4.98
N THR A 25 -9.56 -4.82 5.10
CA THR A 25 -10.20 -5.54 6.19
C THR A 25 -9.60 -5.14 7.54
N ALA A 26 -8.28 -4.99 7.60
CA ALA A 26 -7.58 -4.58 8.82
C ALA A 26 -8.04 -3.20 9.29
N ARG A 27 -8.26 -2.26 8.36
CA ARG A 27 -8.78 -0.93 8.70
C ARG A 27 -10.15 -1.05 9.37
N VAL A 28 -11.06 -1.80 8.76
CA VAL A 28 -12.42 -1.97 9.31
C VAL A 28 -12.36 -2.62 10.68
N TYR A 29 -11.53 -3.64 10.85
CA TYR A 29 -11.38 -4.36 12.10
C TYR A 29 -10.82 -3.45 13.21
N ALA A 30 -9.80 -2.66 12.89
CA ALA A 30 -9.20 -1.72 13.83
C ALA A 30 -10.24 -0.70 14.31
N GLN A 31 -11.05 -0.20 13.38
CA GLN A 31 -12.08 0.79 13.68
C GLN A 31 -13.19 0.20 14.56
N LYS A 32 -13.67 -0.98 14.21
CA LYS A 32 -14.82 -1.59 14.90
C LYS A 32 -14.45 -2.31 16.19
N LYS A 33 -13.37 -3.09 16.16
CA LYS A 33 -12.99 -3.92 17.32
C LYS A 33 -12.23 -3.12 18.37
N TYR A 34 -11.30 -2.29 17.94
CA TYR A 34 -10.40 -1.59 18.86
C TYR A 34 -10.75 -0.11 19.03
N GLY A 35 -11.79 0.37 18.35
CA GLY A 35 -12.26 1.73 18.51
C GLY A 35 -11.29 2.79 18.03
N ILE A 36 -10.40 2.46 17.11
CA ILE A 36 -9.44 3.42 16.56
C ILE A 36 -10.19 4.42 15.69
N THR A 37 -10.02 5.71 15.99
CA THR A 37 -10.69 6.79 15.26
C THR A 37 -9.72 7.74 14.57
N ASP A 38 -8.41 7.62 14.85
CA ASP A 38 -7.40 8.46 14.22
C ASP A 38 -7.30 8.11 12.73
N LEU A 39 -7.65 9.07 11.87
CA LEU A 39 -7.67 8.83 10.42
C LEU A 39 -6.28 8.56 9.87
N ASP A 40 -5.23 9.17 10.43
CA ASP A 40 -3.86 8.91 9.98
C ASP A 40 -3.48 7.45 10.21
N VAL A 41 -3.87 6.89 11.36
CA VAL A 41 -3.61 5.48 11.67
C VAL A 41 -4.42 4.58 10.75
N LEU A 42 -5.71 4.86 10.58
CA LEU A 42 -6.59 4.06 9.73
C LEU A 42 -6.15 4.08 8.28
N ASP A 43 -5.76 5.26 7.78
CA ASP A 43 -5.28 5.39 6.40
C ASP A 43 -3.97 4.64 6.20
N ALA A 44 -3.08 4.66 7.19
CA ALA A 44 -1.83 3.92 7.11
C ALA A 44 -2.09 2.41 7.05
N ILE A 45 -3.03 1.92 7.85
CA ILE A 45 -3.41 0.51 7.83
C ILE A 45 -3.99 0.12 6.47
N GLU A 46 -4.92 0.91 5.96
CA GLU A 46 -5.59 0.62 4.69
C GLU A 46 -4.62 0.60 3.52
N ASN A 47 -3.66 1.52 3.51
CA ASN A 47 -2.81 1.76 2.35
C ASN A 47 -1.42 1.13 2.45
N HIS A 48 -1.14 0.35 3.50
CA HIS A 48 0.21 -0.19 3.70
C HIS A 48 0.62 -1.24 2.66
N THR A 49 -0.32 -1.82 1.94
CA THR A 49 -0.02 -2.86 0.93
C THR A 49 0.21 -2.27 -0.46
N VAL A 50 -0.65 -1.36 -0.91
CA VAL A 50 -0.57 -0.82 -2.27
C VAL A 50 -0.23 0.65 -2.34
N GLY A 51 -0.33 1.37 -1.22
CA GLY A 51 -0.06 2.80 -1.18
C GLY A 51 -1.22 3.63 -1.73
N LYS A 52 -1.00 4.93 -1.79
CA LYS A 52 -1.94 5.89 -2.38
C LYS A 52 -1.16 7.14 -2.80
N PRO A 53 -1.75 8.02 -3.64
CA PRO A 53 -1.12 9.31 -3.93
C PRO A 53 -0.98 10.16 -2.67
N ALA A 54 0.04 11.03 -2.64
CA ALA A 54 0.22 12.03 -1.59
C ALA A 54 0.20 11.46 -0.17
N MET A 55 0.89 10.34 0.05
CA MET A 55 0.99 9.78 1.40
C MET A 55 1.70 10.73 2.35
N THR A 56 1.22 10.79 3.59
CA THR A 56 1.91 11.50 4.65
C THR A 56 3.22 10.78 4.96
N MET A 57 4.11 11.45 5.70
CA MET A 57 5.36 10.82 6.12
C MET A 57 5.08 9.54 6.92
N TYR A 58 4.07 9.59 7.79
CA TYR A 58 3.67 8.43 8.59
C TYR A 58 3.25 7.26 7.70
N GLU A 59 2.41 7.54 6.71
CA GLU A 59 1.95 6.51 5.77
C GLU A 59 3.09 5.92 4.94
N LYS A 60 4.03 6.76 4.49
CA LYS A 60 5.21 6.29 3.76
C LYS A 60 6.06 5.36 4.60
N ILE A 61 6.27 5.73 5.86
CA ILE A 61 7.08 4.92 6.77
C ILE A 61 6.44 3.56 7.02
N ILE A 62 5.13 3.54 7.28
CA ILE A 62 4.42 2.26 7.50
C ILE A 62 4.43 1.40 6.24
N PHE A 63 4.15 2.00 5.07
CA PHE A 63 4.18 1.30 3.80
C PHE A 63 5.55 0.68 3.53
N LEU A 64 6.62 1.46 3.67
CA LEU A 64 7.97 0.98 3.41
C LEU A 64 8.45 -0.02 4.46
N SER A 65 8.10 0.20 5.74
CA SER A 65 8.51 -0.72 6.80
C SER A 65 7.97 -2.12 6.57
N ASP A 66 6.74 -2.23 6.09
CA ASP A 66 6.16 -3.52 5.72
C ASP A 66 6.89 -4.12 4.51
N TYR A 67 7.13 -3.31 3.49
CA TYR A 67 7.74 -3.78 2.25
C TYR A 67 9.17 -4.27 2.44
N ILE A 68 9.95 -3.58 3.27
CA ILE A 68 11.38 -3.88 3.47
C ILE A 68 11.66 -4.63 4.77
N GLU A 69 10.67 -5.27 5.35
CA GLU A 69 10.83 -6.05 6.56
C GLU A 69 12.04 -7.01 6.40
N PRO A 70 12.94 -7.11 7.42
CA PRO A 70 14.22 -7.81 7.24
C PRO A 70 14.15 -9.26 6.78
N ASN A 71 13.04 -9.95 7.08
CA ASN A 71 12.87 -11.33 6.64
C ASN A 71 12.48 -11.46 5.17
N ARG A 72 12.20 -10.36 4.50
CA ARG A 72 11.88 -10.35 3.07
C ARG A 72 13.17 -10.20 2.29
N THR A 73 13.50 -11.22 1.50
CA THR A 73 14.77 -11.29 0.79
C THR A 73 14.63 -11.18 -0.73
N TYR A 74 13.44 -10.83 -1.21
CA TYR A 74 13.23 -10.61 -2.65
C TYR A 74 14.12 -9.47 -3.14
N ASP A 75 14.55 -9.56 -4.39
CA ASP A 75 15.45 -8.56 -4.99
C ASP A 75 14.90 -7.14 -4.86
N SER A 76 13.60 -6.96 -5.11
CA SER A 76 12.97 -5.65 -4.97
C SER A 76 13.04 -5.14 -3.54
N CYS A 77 12.80 -5.99 -2.55
CA CYS A 77 12.85 -5.58 -1.14
C CYS A 77 14.25 -5.14 -0.74
N VAL A 78 15.27 -5.84 -1.20
CA VAL A 78 16.67 -5.48 -0.94
C VAL A 78 17.00 -4.13 -1.58
N LYS A 79 16.61 -3.94 -2.82
CA LYS A 79 16.84 -2.70 -3.56
C LYS A 79 16.14 -1.52 -2.88
N VAL A 80 14.88 -1.68 -2.52
CA VAL A 80 14.10 -0.62 -1.89
C VAL A 80 14.67 -0.26 -0.52
N ARG A 81 15.14 -1.26 0.23
CA ARG A 81 15.77 -1.02 1.53
C ARG A 81 16.95 -0.08 1.41
N GLU A 82 17.79 -0.26 0.39
CA GLU A 82 18.92 0.62 0.16
C GLU A 82 18.48 2.01 -0.30
N LEU A 83 17.49 2.07 -1.21
CA LEU A 83 16.96 3.36 -1.68
C LEU A 83 16.34 4.17 -0.55
N ALA A 84 15.69 3.52 0.41
CA ALA A 84 15.05 4.22 1.52
C ALA A 84 16.04 5.02 2.38
N LYS A 85 17.31 4.63 2.38
CA LYS A 85 18.35 5.34 3.11
C LYS A 85 18.77 6.64 2.43
N GLU A 86 18.52 6.76 1.14
CA GLU A 86 18.99 7.90 0.34
C GLU A 86 17.85 8.79 -0.13
N ASN A 87 16.74 8.23 -0.59
CA ASN A 87 15.63 8.98 -1.16
C ASN A 87 14.33 8.25 -0.89
N LEU A 88 13.57 8.75 0.09
CA LEU A 88 12.35 8.11 0.54
C LEU A 88 11.31 8.02 -0.58
N ASP A 89 11.13 9.10 -1.34
CA ASP A 89 10.13 9.10 -2.43
C ASP A 89 10.52 8.15 -3.55
N LEU A 90 11.80 8.02 -3.85
CA LEU A 90 12.27 7.03 -4.83
C LEU A 90 12.01 5.61 -4.33
N ALA A 91 12.23 5.36 -3.04
CA ALA A 91 11.93 4.06 -2.44
C ALA A 91 10.44 3.74 -2.53
N VAL A 92 9.59 4.71 -2.23
CA VAL A 92 8.13 4.55 -2.33
C VAL A 92 7.72 4.25 -3.77
N PHE A 93 8.19 5.05 -4.71
CA PHE A 93 7.88 4.83 -6.13
C PHE A 93 8.30 3.43 -6.58
N THR A 94 9.52 3.03 -6.25
CA THR A 94 10.07 1.73 -6.67
C THR A 94 9.25 0.59 -6.09
N ALA A 95 8.88 0.68 -4.80
CA ALA A 95 8.07 -0.34 -4.16
C ALA A 95 6.70 -0.45 -4.82
N ILE A 96 6.05 0.67 -5.11
CA ILE A 96 4.74 0.68 -5.76
C ILE A 96 4.85 0.08 -7.17
N ASN A 97 5.82 0.54 -7.95
CA ASN A 97 6.00 0.08 -9.32
C ASN A 97 6.29 -1.42 -9.38
N ASP A 98 7.21 -1.90 -8.54
CA ASP A 98 7.57 -3.32 -8.53
C ASP A 98 6.39 -4.18 -8.07
N SER A 99 5.59 -3.69 -7.11
CA SER A 99 4.40 -4.39 -6.67
C SER A 99 3.35 -4.50 -7.77
N ILE A 100 3.13 -3.42 -8.50
CA ILE A 100 2.20 -3.42 -9.64
C ILE A 100 2.63 -4.44 -10.68
N MET A 101 3.92 -4.44 -11.04
CA MET A 101 4.45 -5.38 -12.02
C MET A 101 4.30 -6.81 -11.55
N PHE A 102 4.54 -7.06 -10.27
CA PHE A 102 4.39 -8.40 -9.69
C PHE A 102 2.93 -8.89 -9.80
N TYR A 103 1.97 -8.07 -9.40
CA TYR A 103 0.56 -8.45 -9.44
C TYR A 103 0.05 -8.54 -10.88
N GLU A 104 0.52 -7.71 -11.80
CA GLU A 104 0.18 -7.82 -13.22
C GLU A 104 0.64 -9.14 -13.80
N ASN A 105 1.84 -9.61 -13.41
CA ASN A 105 2.36 -10.90 -13.87
C ASN A 105 1.54 -12.08 -13.36
N LEU A 106 0.86 -11.91 -12.21
CA LEU A 106 -0.04 -12.93 -11.68
C LEU A 106 -1.45 -12.83 -12.24
N ASN A 107 -1.71 -11.86 -13.13
CA ASN A 107 -3.04 -11.56 -13.68
C ASN A 107 -4.05 -11.19 -12.59
N ASP A 108 -3.57 -10.64 -11.47
CA ASP A 108 -4.42 -10.15 -10.40
C ASP A 108 -5.01 -8.80 -10.78
N ASN A 109 -6.21 -8.52 -10.28
CA ASN A 109 -6.80 -7.20 -10.40
C ASN A 109 -6.10 -6.25 -9.44
N ILE A 110 -5.70 -5.08 -9.94
CA ILE A 110 -4.98 -4.08 -9.17
C ILE A 110 -5.89 -2.88 -8.98
N PRO A 111 -6.06 -2.38 -7.73
CA PRO A 111 -6.88 -1.19 -7.49
C PRO A 111 -6.37 0.00 -8.29
N GLN A 112 -7.30 0.80 -8.80
CA GLN A 112 -6.96 2.01 -9.56
C GLN A 112 -6.04 2.93 -8.75
N ILE A 113 -6.23 2.98 -7.44
CA ILE A 113 -5.42 3.83 -6.56
C ILE A 113 -3.93 3.50 -6.62
N ALA A 114 -3.57 2.24 -6.88
CA ALA A 114 -2.17 1.84 -7.02
C ALA A 114 -1.53 2.51 -8.23
N TYR A 115 -2.23 2.52 -9.36
CA TYR A 115 -1.75 3.20 -10.57
C TYR A 115 -1.65 4.71 -10.37
N GLN A 116 -2.63 5.29 -9.67
CA GLN A 116 -2.62 6.71 -9.35
C GLN A 116 -1.44 7.06 -8.43
N ALA A 117 -1.15 6.20 -7.47
CA ALA A 117 0.00 6.39 -6.59
C ALA A 117 1.32 6.35 -7.36
N ARG A 118 1.45 5.39 -8.28
CA ARG A 118 2.65 5.27 -9.10
C ARG A 118 2.88 6.54 -9.92
N GLU A 119 1.84 7.04 -10.57
CA GLU A 119 1.94 8.26 -11.37
C GLU A 119 2.28 9.48 -10.51
N TYR A 120 1.65 9.57 -9.33
CA TYR A 120 1.93 10.68 -8.40
C TYR A 120 3.41 10.72 -8.04
N TYR A 121 3.98 9.60 -7.60
CA TYR A 121 5.37 9.57 -7.16
C TYR A 121 6.35 9.67 -8.32
N LYS A 122 5.97 9.23 -9.50
CA LYS A 122 6.76 9.49 -10.70
C LYS A 122 6.91 10.99 -10.94
N GLN A 123 5.81 11.74 -10.82
CA GLN A 123 5.84 13.20 -10.98
C GLN A 123 6.64 13.88 -9.89
N VAL A 124 6.52 13.43 -8.64
CA VAL A 124 7.31 13.96 -7.53
C VAL A 124 8.80 13.82 -7.84
N LEU A 125 9.22 12.68 -8.36
CA LEU A 125 10.63 12.45 -8.69
C LEU A 125 11.09 13.31 -9.86
N GLU A 126 10.23 13.56 -10.83
CA GLU A 126 10.56 14.42 -11.97
C GLU A 126 10.75 15.87 -11.56
N GLU A 127 10.16 16.30 -10.46
CA GLU A 127 10.25 17.66 -9.94
C GLU A 127 11.46 17.85 -9.00
N GLN A 128 12.15 16.81 -8.64
CA GLN A 128 13.33 16.88 -7.76
C GLN A 128 14.57 17.38 -8.46
#